data_10277d90b65bd27529e62ee9a66582a8
#
_entry.id   10277d90b65bd27529e62ee9a66582a8
#
_cell.length_a   1.000
_cell.length_b   1.000
_cell.length_c   1.000
_cell.angle_alpha   90.00
_cell.angle_beta   90.00
_cell.angle_gamma   90.00
#
_symmetry.space_group_name_H-M   'P 1'
#
loop_
_entity.id
_entity.type
_entity.pdbx_description
1 polymer ?
#
loop_
_entity_poly.entity_id
_entity_poly.type
_entity_poly.pdbx_seq_one_letter_code
_entity_poly.pdbx_strand_id
1 'polypeptide(L)'
;MDLTNKTAIVTGGTKGIGRAIAEALVRAGLNVAITARNQNDIANVVSELNFAGPGFATGYLCDVRDYDRVKSVFVEIGGVDILVNNAGIGLFARVDSMSPEEFRAVLETNVFGVFYCCHEAIPLMKQRGGGYIINISSLAGANAHAEMAAYNASKFGLNGFSEALMQEVRHDGIKVSYIMPGSVNTEFGGDEPSDAKSWQLQPADVAHVVMDLLAYPDRTLPSRVEIRPSRPPKK
;
A
#
# COMPACT_ATOMS: atom_id res chain seq x y z
N MET A 1 16.13 -6.37 -9.55
CA MET A 1 15.18 -7.45 -9.93
C MET A 1 14.72 -7.23 -11.36
N ASP A 2 14.69 -8.25 -12.20
CA ASP A 2 13.99 -8.14 -13.49
C ASP A 2 12.47 -8.12 -13.21
N LEU A 3 11.80 -7.07 -13.65
CA LEU A 3 10.38 -6.84 -13.38
C LEU A 3 9.45 -7.36 -14.49
N THR A 4 10.01 -7.76 -15.63
CA THR A 4 9.24 -8.21 -16.79
C THR A 4 8.41 -9.46 -16.45
N ASN A 5 7.11 -9.41 -16.72
CA ASN A 5 6.15 -10.49 -16.43
C ASN A 5 6.02 -10.88 -14.93
N LYS A 6 6.56 -10.09 -14.02
CA LYS A 6 6.30 -10.27 -12.58
C LYS A 6 4.87 -9.91 -12.26
N THR A 7 4.30 -10.57 -11.25
CA THR A 7 2.95 -10.32 -10.77
C THR A 7 2.98 -9.48 -9.51
N ALA A 8 2.34 -8.32 -9.55
CA ALA A 8 2.18 -7.43 -8.40
C ALA A 8 0.71 -7.33 -7.98
N ILE A 9 0.47 -7.31 -6.67
CA ILE A 9 -0.84 -6.98 -6.09
C ILE A 9 -0.74 -5.62 -5.42
N VAL A 10 -1.68 -4.71 -5.74
CA VAL A 10 -1.78 -3.38 -5.11
C VAL A 10 -3.17 -3.26 -4.47
N THR A 11 -3.22 -3.25 -3.13
CA THR A 11 -4.49 -3.04 -2.43
C THR A 11 -4.87 -1.55 -2.41
N GLY A 12 -6.17 -1.25 -2.60
CA GLY A 12 -6.62 0.14 -2.73
C GLY A 12 -6.08 0.83 -4.00
N GLY A 13 -5.98 0.08 -5.10
CA GLY A 13 -5.33 0.51 -6.35
C GLY A 13 -6.13 1.47 -7.24
N THR A 14 -7.33 1.91 -6.82
CA THR A 14 -8.19 2.74 -7.67
C THR A 14 -8.01 4.24 -7.50
N LYS A 15 -7.32 4.70 -6.45
CA LYS A 15 -7.17 6.13 -6.12
C LYS A 15 -5.77 6.44 -5.58
N GLY A 16 -5.43 7.72 -5.61
CA GLY A 16 -4.29 8.29 -4.91
C GLY A 16 -2.99 7.51 -5.09
N ILE A 17 -2.34 7.20 -3.99
CA ILE A 17 -1.04 6.51 -3.97
C ILE A 17 -1.11 5.13 -4.65
N GLY A 18 -2.15 4.33 -4.34
CA GLY A 18 -2.28 2.98 -4.89
C GLY A 18 -2.42 2.98 -6.41
N ARG A 19 -3.21 3.91 -6.97
CA ARG A 19 -3.34 4.07 -8.43
C ARG A 19 -2.02 4.47 -9.08
N ALA A 20 -1.30 5.44 -8.48
CA ALA A 20 -0.01 5.87 -9.01
C ALA A 20 1.04 4.74 -8.99
N ILE A 21 1.05 3.92 -7.93
CA ILE A 21 1.91 2.73 -7.85
C ILE A 21 1.53 1.71 -8.91
N ALA A 22 0.23 1.39 -9.06
CA ALA A 22 -0.24 0.44 -10.07
C ALA A 22 0.16 0.88 -11.48
N GLU A 23 0.01 2.18 -11.79
CA GLU A 23 0.42 2.75 -13.08
C GLU A 23 1.94 2.62 -13.32
N ALA A 24 2.75 2.94 -12.31
CA ALA A 24 4.22 2.81 -12.43
C ALA A 24 4.64 1.36 -12.67
N LEU A 25 4.00 0.39 -12.01
CA LEU A 25 4.28 -1.03 -12.19
C LEU A 25 3.85 -1.52 -13.58
N VAL A 26 2.67 -1.11 -14.08
CA VAL A 26 2.22 -1.44 -15.45
C VAL A 26 3.18 -0.85 -16.50
N ARG A 27 3.62 0.40 -16.31
CA ARG A 27 4.63 1.03 -17.19
C ARG A 27 5.97 0.28 -17.19
N ALA A 28 6.30 -0.36 -16.09
CA ALA A 28 7.52 -1.19 -15.98
C ALA A 28 7.33 -2.63 -16.51
N GLY A 29 6.17 -2.98 -17.05
CA GLY A 29 5.92 -4.27 -17.70
C GLY A 29 5.44 -5.39 -16.79
N LEU A 30 4.92 -5.07 -15.60
CA LEU A 30 4.37 -6.07 -14.68
C LEU A 30 2.91 -6.38 -14.99
N ASN A 31 2.48 -7.58 -14.58
CA ASN A 31 1.07 -7.91 -14.44
C ASN A 31 0.59 -7.41 -13.06
N VAL A 32 -0.34 -6.47 -13.04
CA VAL A 32 -0.76 -5.79 -11.82
C VAL A 32 -2.21 -6.12 -11.48
N ALA A 33 -2.43 -6.81 -10.37
CA ALA A 33 -3.75 -7.01 -9.80
C ALA A 33 -4.05 -5.85 -8.83
N ILE A 34 -5.07 -5.05 -9.14
CA ILE A 34 -5.56 -4.03 -8.20
C ILE A 34 -6.77 -4.54 -7.45
N THR A 35 -6.87 -4.24 -6.16
CA THR A 35 -8.07 -4.52 -5.37
C THR A 35 -8.71 -3.24 -4.87
N ALA A 36 -10.05 -3.18 -4.84
CA ALA A 36 -10.81 -2.08 -4.26
C ALA A 36 -12.25 -2.53 -3.93
N ARG A 37 -13.03 -1.62 -3.32
CA ARG A 37 -14.41 -1.90 -2.85
C ARG A 37 -15.51 -1.47 -3.83
N ASN A 38 -15.15 -0.77 -4.89
CA ASN A 38 -16.11 -0.27 -5.88
C ASN A 38 -15.79 -0.86 -7.26
N GLN A 39 -16.73 -1.61 -7.81
CA GLN A 39 -16.56 -2.30 -9.10
C GLN A 39 -16.41 -1.32 -10.27
N ASN A 40 -17.13 -0.20 -10.25
CA ASN A 40 -17.04 0.79 -11.33
C ASN A 40 -15.70 1.51 -11.34
N ASP A 41 -15.18 1.88 -10.14
CA ASP A 41 -13.85 2.48 -10.02
C ASP A 41 -12.78 1.51 -10.53
N ILE A 42 -12.91 0.21 -10.22
CA ILE A 42 -12.00 -0.83 -10.69
C ILE A 42 -12.02 -0.91 -12.22
N ALA A 43 -13.19 -1.02 -12.83
CA ALA A 43 -13.32 -1.16 -14.29
C ALA A 43 -12.71 0.03 -15.03
N ASN A 44 -12.99 1.25 -14.56
CA ASN A 44 -12.44 2.47 -15.15
C ASN A 44 -10.92 2.51 -15.06
N VAL A 45 -10.37 2.27 -13.86
CA VAL A 45 -8.92 2.35 -13.64
C VAL A 45 -8.18 1.24 -14.38
N VAL A 46 -8.71 0.00 -14.39
CA VAL A 46 -8.11 -1.10 -15.17
C VAL A 46 -8.05 -0.75 -16.66
N SER A 47 -9.13 -0.18 -17.21
CA SER A 47 -9.13 0.27 -18.61
C SER A 47 -8.02 1.30 -18.88
N GLU A 48 -7.87 2.31 -18.01
CA GLU A 48 -6.83 3.33 -18.16
C GLU A 48 -5.41 2.76 -18.01
N LEU A 49 -5.19 1.89 -17.00
CA LEU A 49 -3.89 1.27 -16.75
C LEU A 49 -3.42 0.41 -17.93
N ASN A 50 -4.33 -0.29 -18.60
CA ASN A 50 -4.00 -1.13 -19.74
C ASN A 50 -3.58 -0.34 -21.01
N PHE A 51 -3.74 0.99 -21.01
CA PHE A 51 -3.17 1.89 -22.01
C PHE A 51 -1.87 2.57 -21.54
N ALA A 52 -1.48 2.41 -20.29
CA ALA A 52 -0.38 3.16 -19.69
C ALA A 52 1.01 2.62 -20.03
N GLY A 53 1.13 1.33 -20.37
CA GLY A 53 2.45 0.71 -20.60
C GLY A 53 2.38 -0.72 -21.11
N PRO A 54 3.51 -1.41 -21.17
CA PRO A 54 3.61 -2.77 -21.73
C PRO A 54 3.07 -3.86 -20.78
N GLY A 55 2.88 -3.56 -19.49
CA GLY A 55 2.28 -4.47 -18.52
C GLY A 55 0.77 -4.56 -18.67
N PHE A 56 0.14 -5.37 -17.83
CA PHE A 56 -1.30 -5.59 -17.87
C PHE A 56 -1.93 -5.46 -16.48
N ALA A 57 -3.06 -4.79 -16.38
CA ALA A 57 -3.81 -4.63 -15.13
C ALA A 57 -5.07 -5.51 -15.13
N THR A 58 -5.33 -6.13 -13.98
CA THR A 58 -6.59 -6.83 -13.66
C THR A 58 -7.19 -6.26 -12.39
N GLY A 59 -8.50 -6.26 -12.25
CA GLY A 59 -9.18 -5.70 -11.08
C GLY A 59 -10.01 -6.73 -10.33
N TYR A 60 -9.96 -6.66 -9.00
CA TYR A 60 -10.68 -7.56 -8.10
C TYR A 60 -11.48 -6.77 -7.07
N LEU A 61 -12.79 -7.03 -7.01
CA LEU A 61 -13.63 -6.49 -5.95
C LEU A 61 -13.26 -7.18 -4.63
N CYS A 62 -12.67 -6.43 -3.71
CA CYS A 62 -12.19 -6.96 -2.44
C CYS A 62 -12.15 -5.85 -1.37
N ASP A 63 -12.81 -6.09 -0.24
CA ASP A 63 -12.56 -5.36 0.99
C ASP A 63 -11.44 -6.12 1.74
N VAL A 64 -10.35 -5.47 2.05
CA VAL A 64 -9.21 -6.09 2.76
C VAL A 64 -9.57 -6.55 4.18
N ARG A 65 -10.70 -6.12 4.74
CA ARG A 65 -11.24 -6.56 6.03
C ARG A 65 -11.91 -7.94 5.96
N ASP A 66 -12.29 -8.38 4.78
CA ASP A 66 -12.90 -9.68 4.53
C ASP A 66 -11.81 -10.70 4.19
N TYR A 67 -11.43 -11.51 5.19
CA TYR A 67 -10.37 -12.51 5.03
C TYR A 67 -10.68 -13.55 3.96
N ASP A 68 -11.92 -14.04 3.91
CA ASP A 68 -12.31 -15.08 2.94
C ASP A 68 -12.25 -14.54 1.51
N ARG A 69 -12.65 -13.27 1.33
CA ARG A 69 -12.51 -12.61 0.03
C ARG A 69 -11.06 -12.35 -0.35
N VAL A 70 -10.22 -11.89 0.59
CA VAL A 70 -8.78 -11.77 0.37
C VAL A 70 -8.21 -13.11 -0.09
N LYS A 71 -8.45 -14.17 0.66
CA LYS A 71 -7.97 -15.52 0.33
C LYS A 71 -8.39 -15.95 -1.07
N SER A 72 -9.68 -15.79 -1.44
CA SER A 72 -10.16 -16.19 -2.77
C SER A 72 -9.47 -15.39 -3.88
N VAL A 73 -9.23 -14.07 -3.69
CA VAL A 73 -8.52 -13.24 -4.67
C VAL A 73 -7.08 -13.72 -4.87
N PHE A 74 -6.36 -14.06 -3.80
CA PHE A 74 -4.99 -14.58 -3.92
C PHE A 74 -4.94 -15.94 -4.63
N VAL A 75 -5.94 -16.80 -4.39
CA VAL A 75 -6.10 -18.08 -5.14
C VAL A 75 -6.38 -17.82 -6.61
N GLU A 76 -7.28 -16.87 -6.95
CA GLU A 76 -7.60 -16.50 -8.33
C GLU A 76 -6.36 -15.97 -9.08
N ILE A 77 -5.52 -15.18 -8.43
CA ILE A 77 -4.28 -14.64 -9.00
C ILE A 77 -3.21 -15.73 -9.18
N GLY A 78 -3.13 -16.69 -8.28
CA GLY A 78 -2.31 -17.91 -8.40
C GLY A 78 -0.81 -17.73 -8.25
N GLY A 79 -0.29 -16.51 -8.07
CA GLY A 79 1.13 -16.28 -7.84
C GLY A 79 1.45 -14.81 -7.65
N VAL A 80 2.34 -14.50 -6.71
CA VAL A 80 2.67 -13.14 -6.31
C VAL A 80 4.19 -12.97 -6.20
N ASP A 81 4.74 -11.97 -6.86
CA ASP A 81 6.14 -11.57 -6.73
C ASP A 81 6.26 -10.29 -5.86
N ILE A 82 5.28 -9.40 -5.96
CA ILE A 82 5.26 -8.12 -5.24
C ILE A 82 3.87 -7.90 -4.63
N LEU A 83 3.85 -7.57 -3.34
CA LEU A 83 2.63 -7.14 -2.64
C LEU A 83 2.81 -5.72 -2.14
N VAL A 84 1.95 -4.80 -2.59
CA VAL A 84 1.87 -3.44 -2.06
C VAL A 84 0.60 -3.30 -1.23
N ASN A 85 0.74 -3.30 0.08
CA ASN A 85 -0.33 -3.03 1.02
C ASN A 85 -0.52 -1.51 1.13
N ASN A 86 -1.43 -0.97 0.34
CA ASN A 86 -1.73 0.45 0.30
C ASN A 86 -3.15 0.77 0.81
N ALA A 87 -4.09 -0.17 0.75
CA ALA A 87 -5.44 0.05 1.28
C ALA A 87 -5.40 0.55 2.72
N GLY A 88 -6.05 1.68 2.98
CA GLY A 88 -6.07 2.29 4.30
C GLY A 88 -7.13 3.38 4.40
N ILE A 89 -7.55 3.66 5.63
CA ILE A 89 -8.46 4.76 5.96
C ILE A 89 -7.90 5.61 7.10
N GLY A 90 -8.26 6.90 7.09
CA GLY A 90 -8.02 7.81 8.20
C GLY A 90 -9.34 8.39 8.67
N LEU A 91 -9.69 8.13 9.92
CA LEU A 91 -10.78 8.79 10.64
C LEU A 91 -10.16 9.58 11.79
N PHE A 92 -10.47 10.86 11.84
CA PHE A 92 -9.82 11.81 12.74
C PHE A 92 -10.86 12.40 13.69
N ALA A 93 -10.71 12.14 14.96
CA ALA A 93 -11.57 12.67 16.02
C ALA A 93 -10.85 12.54 17.38
N ARG A 94 -11.30 13.33 18.36
CA ARG A 94 -10.90 13.16 19.75
C ARG A 94 -11.36 11.79 20.27
N VAL A 95 -10.61 11.19 21.16
CA VAL A 95 -10.92 9.85 21.71
C VAL A 95 -12.29 9.80 22.38
N ASP A 96 -12.72 10.89 23.02
CA ASP A 96 -13.99 11.00 23.73
C ASP A 96 -15.21 11.19 22.77
N SER A 97 -14.98 11.44 21.50
CA SER A 97 -16.00 11.62 20.45
C SER A 97 -15.96 10.58 19.34
N MET A 98 -14.88 9.84 19.21
CA MET A 98 -14.76 8.75 18.24
C MET A 98 -15.56 7.53 18.70
N SER A 99 -16.40 6.97 17.82
CA SER A 99 -17.11 5.73 18.14
C SER A 99 -16.18 4.52 18.18
N PRO A 100 -16.50 3.48 18.99
CA PRO A 100 -15.74 2.22 18.97
C PRO A 100 -15.69 1.57 17.58
N GLU A 101 -16.76 1.72 16.79
CA GLU A 101 -16.88 1.21 15.42
C GLU A 101 -15.91 1.90 14.47
N GLU A 102 -15.76 3.23 14.57
CA GLU A 102 -14.78 4.00 13.79
C GLU A 102 -13.35 3.61 14.13
N PHE A 103 -13.03 3.50 15.42
CA PHE A 103 -11.72 3.05 15.88
C PHE A 103 -11.40 1.66 15.35
N ARG A 104 -12.35 0.71 15.47
CA ARG A 104 -12.22 -0.65 14.95
C ARG A 104 -12.01 -0.68 13.45
N ALA A 105 -12.79 0.07 12.67
CA ALA A 105 -12.70 0.12 11.22
C ALA A 105 -11.31 0.57 10.75
N VAL A 106 -10.68 1.53 11.45
CA VAL A 106 -9.30 1.97 11.15
C VAL A 106 -8.30 0.83 11.38
N LEU A 107 -8.39 0.11 12.50
CA LEU A 107 -7.49 -1.01 12.78
C LEU A 107 -7.73 -2.19 11.84
N GLU A 108 -8.99 -2.55 11.58
CA GLU A 108 -9.35 -3.63 10.68
C GLU A 108 -8.81 -3.40 9.26
N THR A 109 -8.89 -2.15 8.77
CA THR A 109 -8.38 -1.84 7.43
C THR A 109 -6.85 -1.76 7.43
N ASN A 110 -6.27 -0.96 8.34
CA ASN A 110 -4.86 -0.56 8.25
C ASN A 110 -3.89 -1.58 8.83
N VAL A 111 -4.37 -2.54 9.65
CA VAL A 111 -3.54 -3.56 10.31
C VAL A 111 -4.00 -4.96 9.94
N PHE A 112 -5.25 -5.33 10.22
CA PHE A 112 -5.74 -6.68 9.94
C PHE A 112 -5.76 -6.98 8.45
N GLY A 113 -6.22 -6.02 7.62
CA GLY A 113 -6.22 -6.18 6.16
C GLY A 113 -4.81 -6.39 5.61
N VAL A 114 -3.81 -5.69 6.15
CA VAL A 114 -2.40 -5.91 5.78
C VAL A 114 -1.93 -7.30 6.21
N PHE A 115 -2.27 -7.72 7.43
CA PHE A 115 -1.95 -9.07 7.92
C PHE A 115 -2.57 -10.14 7.00
N TYR A 116 -3.84 -10.02 6.64
CA TYR A 116 -4.53 -10.99 5.76
C TYR A 116 -3.84 -11.10 4.39
N CYS A 117 -3.53 -9.95 3.77
CA CYS A 117 -2.82 -9.96 2.49
C CYS A 117 -1.41 -10.56 2.59
N CYS A 118 -0.65 -10.26 3.66
CA CYS A 118 0.66 -10.87 3.89
C CYS A 118 0.55 -12.37 4.14
N HIS A 119 -0.45 -12.81 4.91
CA HIS A 119 -0.69 -14.22 5.22
C HIS A 119 -0.90 -15.05 3.95
N GLU A 120 -1.68 -14.54 2.99
CA GLU A 120 -1.93 -15.24 1.72
C GLU A 120 -0.78 -15.07 0.72
N ALA A 121 -0.06 -13.94 0.73
CA ALA A 121 1.04 -13.70 -0.21
C ALA A 121 2.28 -14.54 0.08
N ILE A 122 2.65 -14.70 1.36
CA ILE A 122 3.92 -15.33 1.76
C ILE A 122 4.05 -16.76 1.24
N PRO A 123 3.06 -17.67 1.35
CA PRO A 123 3.15 -18.99 0.77
C PRO A 123 3.36 -18.99 -0.75
N LEU A 124 2.69 -18.08 -1.46
CA LEU A 124 2.81 -17.95 -2.92
C LEU A 124 4.21 -17.41 -3.31
N MET A 125 4.73 -16.45 -2.56
CA MET A 125 6.09 -15.93 -2.75
C MET A 125 7.15 -17.01 -2.49
N LYS A 126 6.99 -17.82 -1.43
CA LYS A 126 7.89 -18.95 -1.14
C LYS A 126 7.93 -19.96 -2.28
N GLN A 127 6.78 -20.28 -2.88
CA GLN A 127 6.70 -21.17 -4.03
C GLN A 127 7.43 -20.62 -5.27
N ARG A 128 7.56 -19.29 -5.37
CA ARG A 128 8.29 -18.60 -6.43
C ARG A 128 9.77 -18.34 -6.11
N GLY A 129 10.24 -18.77 -4.92
CA GLY A 129 11.61 -18.60 -4.47
C GLY A 129 11.94 -17.22 -3.90
N GLY A 130 10.90 -16.43 -3.57
CA GLY A 130 11.06 -15.12 -2.95
C GLY A 130 10.03 -14.11 -3.42
N GLY A 131 10.14 -12.88 -2.92
CA GLY A 131 9.21 -11.81 -3.26
C GLY A 131 9.54 -10.49 -2.56
N TYR A 132 8.66 -9.50 -2.73
CA TYR A 132 8.79 -8.22 -2.05
C TYR A 132 7.44 -7.73 -1.52
N ILE A 133 7.36 -7.49 -0.22
CA ILE A 133 6.20 -6.88 0.47
C ILE A 133 6.54 -5.42 0.77
N ILE A 134 5.70 -4.49 0.32
CA ILE A 134 5.84 -3.06 0.56
C ILE A 134 4.57 -2.56 1.26
N ASN A 135 4.72 -2.10 2.50
CA ASN A 135 3.62 -1.58 3.30
C ASN A 135 3.60 -0.05 3.26
N ILE A 136 2.50 0.55 2.81
CA ILE A 136 2.32 1.99 2.84
C ILE A 136 1.85 2.41 4.22
N SER A 137 2.80 2.88 5.03
CA SER A 137 2.58 3.39 6.36
C SER A 137 2.29 4.91 6.32
N SER A 138 2.84 5.67 7.24
CA SER A 138 2.74 7.13 7.34
C SER A 138 3.79 7.65 8.33
N LEU A 139 4.16 8.92 8.24
CA LEU A 139 4.86 9.62 9.33
C LEU A 139 4.06 9.61 10.65
N ALA A 140 2.74 9.44 10.58
CA ALA A 140 1.88 9.22 11.75
C ALA A 140 2.16 7.89 12.47
N GLY A 141 2.95 7.00 11.89
CA GLY A 141 3.47 5.79 12.54
C GLY A 141 4.73 6.03 13.39
N ALA A 142 5.26 7.26 13.40
CA ALA A 142 6.40 7.66 14.24
C ALA A 142 6.11 8.94 15.04
N ASN A 143 5.14 9.75 14.61
CA ASN A 143 4.78 11.02 15.25
C ASN A 143 3.28 11.01 15.57
N ALA A 144 2.94 11.10 16.85
CA ALA A 144 1.55 11.17 17.28
C ALA A 144 1.03 12.60 17.25
N HIS A 145 -0.24 12.76 16.86
CA HIS A 145 -0.92 14.03 16.82
C HIS A 145 -2.30 13.93 17.51
N ALA A 146 -2.77 15.04 18.06
CA ALA A 146 -4.13 15.12 18.59
C ALA A 146 -5.15 14.77 17.50
N GLU A 147 -6.28 14.18 17.90
CA GLU A 147 -7.38 13.73 17.04
C GLU A 147 -7.04 12.60 16.06
N MET A 148 -5.82 12.08 16.11
CA MET A 148 -5.34 11.00 15.24
C MET A 148 -5.11 9.67 15.98
N ALA A 149 -5.70 9.47 17.17
CA ALA A 149 -5.38 8.32 18.02
C ALA A 149 -5.55 6.96 17.32
N ALA A 150 -6.68 6.72 16.65
CA ALA A 150 -6.91 5.48 15.91
C ALA A 150 -5.92 5.30 14.75
N TYR A 151 -5.72 6.35 13.97
CA TYR A 151 -4.80 6.33 12.85
C TYR A 151 -3.35 6.14 13.31
N ASN A 152 -2.90 6.91 14.33
CA ASN A 152 -1.58 6.71 14.92
C ASN A 152 -1.40 5.27 15.41
N ALA A 153 -2.34 4.75 16.22
CA ALA A 153 -2.27 3.38 16.71
C ALA A 153 -2.11 2.37 15.56
N SER A 154 -2.87 2.53 14.48
CA SER A 154 -2.79 1.65 13.31
C SER A 154 -1.44 1.73 12.60
N LYS A 155 -0.88 2.94 12.42
CA LYS A 155 0.38 3.12 11.69
C LYS A 155 1.62 2.79 12.53
N PHE A 156 1.60 3.04 13.84
CA PHE A 156 2.62 2.51 14.75
C PHE A 156 2.60 0.98 14.77
N GLY A 157 1.40 0.38 14.87
CA GLY A 157 1.21 -1.07 14.80
C GLY A 157 1.71 -1.66 13.48
N LEU A 158 1.42 -1.00 12.36
CA LEU A 158 1.88 -1.43 11.03
C LEU A 158 3.41 -1.38 10.89
N ASN A 159 4.07 -0.37 11.46
CA ASN A 159 5.54 -0.29 11.46
C ASN A 159 6.14 -1.47 12.24
N GLY A 160 5.66 -1.72 13.49
CA GLY A 160 6.12 -2.84 14.30
C GLY A 160 5.84 -4.19 13.63
N PHE A 161 4.66 -4.36 13.04
CA PHE A 161 4.32 -5.55 12.25
C PHE A 161 5.30 -5.75 11.07
N SER A 162 5.61 -4.68 10.33
CA SER A 162 6.51 -4.75 9.18
C SER A 162 7.93 -5.15 9.58
N GLU A 163 8.43 -4.62 10.70
CA GLU A 163 9.76 -4.95 11.23
C GLU A 163 9.83 -6.40 11.71
N ALA A 164 8.80 -6.90 12.39
CA ALA A 164 8.72 -8.30 12.82
C ALA A 164 8.63 -9.22 11.61
N LEU A 165 7.73 -8.94 10.66
CA LEU A 165 7.56 -9.73 9.44
C LEU A 165 8.86 -9.83 8.64
N MET A 166 9.61 -8.72 8.51
CA MET A 166 10.92 -8.72 7.84
C MET A 166 11.87 -9.75 8.45
N GLN A 167 11.90 -9.88 9.79
CA GLN A 167 12.77 -10.85 10.45
C GLN A 167 12.32 -12.29 10.19
N GLU A 168 11.01 -12.53 10.12
CA GLU A 168 10.43 -13.85 9.92
C GLU A 168 10.69 -14.42 8.52
N VAL A 169 10.58 -13.57 7.47
CA VAL A 169 10.57 -14.04 6.07
C VAL A 169 11.87 -13.80 5.29
N ARG A 170 12.83 -13.08 5.87
CA ARG A 170 14.07 -12.72 5.18
C ARG A 170 14.90 -13.91 4.66
N HIS A 171 14.83 -15.05 5.35
CA HIS A 171 15.52 -16.27 4.96
C HIS A 171 14.75 -17.09 3.92
N ASP A 172 13.50 -16.73 3.65
CA ASP A 172 12.68 -17.29 2.56
C ASP A 172 12.86 -16.51 1.24
N GLY A 173 13.82 -15.58 1.17
CA GLY A 173 14.05 -14.72 0.00
C GLY A 173 13.01 -13.62 -0.16
N ILE A 174 12.21 -13.34 0.88
CA ILE A 174 11.17 -12.30 0.85
C ILE A 174 11.69 -11.04 1.53
N LYS A 175 11.67 -9.92 0.79
CA LYS A 175 11.99 -8.59 1.30
C LYS A 175 10.74 -7.93 1.87
N VAL A 176 10.88 -7.17 2.94
CA VAL A 176 9.79 -6.35 3.50
C VAL A 176 10.30 -4.94 3.73
N SER A 177 9.60 -3.96 3.16
CA SER A 177 9.82 -2.54 3.43
C SER A 177 8.52 -1.86 3.83
N TYR A 178 8.64 -0.79 4.62
CA TYR A 178 7.53 0.12 4.81
C TYR A 178 7.93 1.55 4.48
N ILE A 179 7.02 2.23 3.76
CA ILE A 179 7.20 3.62 3.35
C ILE A 179 6.33 4.48 4.27
N MET A 180 6.90 5.57 4.78
CA MET A 180 6.25 6.51 5.68
C MET A 180 6.09 7.88 4.99
N PRO A 181 5.07 8.07 4.16
CA PRO A 181 4.83 9.37 3.54
C PRO A 181 4.39 10.41 4.57
N GLY A 182 4.81 11.65 4.36
CA GLY A 182 4.19 12.82 4.96
C GLY A 182 2.86 13.14 4.27
N SER A 183 2.47 14.43 4.29
CA SER A 183 1.24 14.88 3.62
C SER A 183 1.31 14.62 2.11
N VAL A 184 0.36 13.86 1.59
CA VAL A 184 0.21 13.56 0.16
C VAL A 184 -1.10 14.15 -0.35
N ASN A 185 -1.07 14.80 -1.50
CA ASN A 185 -2.24 15.42 -2.12
C ASN A 185 -3.16 14.34 -2.73
N THR A 186 -4.10 13.87 -1.93
CA THR A 186 -5.06 12.80 -2.28
C THR A 186 -6.41 13.04 -1.60
N GLU A 187 -7.40 12.23 -1.92
CA GLU A 187 -8.73 12.22 -1.26
C GLU A 187 -8.71 11.56 0.14
N PHE A 188 -7.56 11.23 0.68
CA PHE A 188 -7.44 10.53 1.95
C PHE A 188 -7.93 11.37 3.13
N GLY A 189 -8.75 10.75 4.01
CA GLY A 189 -9.28 11.44 5.18
C GLY A 189 -10.40 12.44 4.89
N GLY A 190 -11.01 12.40 3.70
CA GLY A 190 -12.06 13.34 3.28
C GLY A 190 -11.54 14.63 2.64
N ASP A 191 -10.23 14.69 2.39
CA ASP A 191 -9.62 15.80 1.67
C ASP A 191 -9.97 15.75 0.17
N GLU A 192 -9.82 16.92 -0.51
CA GLU A 192 -9.87 16.98 -1.97
C GLU A 192 -8.49 17.40 -2.50
N PRO A 193 -7.97 16.69 -3.53
CA PRO A 193 -6.75 17.11 -4.21
C PRO A 193 -6.93 18.49 -4.83
N SER A 194 -5.91 19.34 -4.71
CA SER A 194 -5.96 20.67 -5.33
C SER A 194 -4.56 21.24 -5.61
N ASP A 195 -4.47 22.14 -6.57
CA ASP A 195 -3.23 22.85 -6.89
C ASP A 195 -2.72 23.71 -5.73
N ALA A 196 -3.60 24.17 -4.85
CA ALA A 196 -3.22 24.89 -3.63
C ALA A 196 -2.39 24.03 -2.66
N LYS A 197 -2.47 22.71 -2.79
CA LYS A 197 -1.69 21.72 -2.04
C LYS A 197 -0.43 21.24 -2.79
N SER A 198 0.05 21.99 -3.77
CA SER A 198 1.25 21.67 -4.57
C SER A 198 2.54 21.49 -3.74
N TRP A 199 2.57 22.04 -2.51
CA TRP A 199 3.67 21.83 -1.56
C TRP A 199 3.71 20.42 -0.96
N GLN A 200 2.61 19.69 -1.01
CA GLN A 200 2.52 18.29 -0.55
C GLN A 200 3.18 17.34 -1.54
N LEU A 201 3.55 16.17 -1.07
CA LEU A 201 3.92 15.07 -1.95
C LEU A 201 2.76 14.78 -2.91
N GLN A 202 3.10 14.39 -4.12
CA GLN A 202 2.12 13.86 -5.06
C GLN A 202 2.11 12.33 -4.97
N PRO A 203 1.01 11.64 -5.33
CA PRO A 203 0.97 10.18 -5.39
C PRO A 203 2.13 9.56 -6.18
N ALA A 204 2.56 10.23 -7.26
CA ALA A 204 3.68 9.81 -8.08
C ALA A 204 5.03 9.79 -7.33
N ASP A 205 5.23 10.65 -6.33
CA ASP A 205 6.46 10.66 -5.53
C ASP A 205 6.58 9.37 -4.70
N VAL A 206 5.45 8.88 -4.17
CA VAL A 206 5.43 7.61 -3.43
C VAL A 206 5.62 6.42 -4.39
N ALA A 207 5.00 6.47 -5.56
CA ALA A 207 5.21 5.46 -6.60
C ALA A 207 6.68 5.38 -7.04
N HIS A 208 7.36 6.51 -7.15
CA HIS A 208 8.80 6.58 -7.46
C HIS A 208 9.63 5.83 -6.41
N VAL A 209 9.35 6.06 -5.13
CA VAL A 209 10.03 5.33 -4.04
C VAL A 209 9.80 3.82 -4.13
N VAL A 210 8.59 3.37 -4.49
CA VAL A 210 8.31 1.95 -4.71
C VAL A 210 9.19 1.40 -5.84
N MET A 211 9.31 2.11 -6.96
CA MET A 211 10.14 1.68 -8.08
C MET A 211 11.63 1.66 -7.72
N ASP A 212 12.10 2.63 -6.95
CA ASP A 212 13.49 2.65 -6.43
C ASP A 212 13.75 1.43 -5.54
N LEU A 213 12.82 1.09 -4.63
CA LEU A 213 12.95 -0.10 -3.78
C LEU A 213 13.10 -1.39 -4.62
N LEU A 214 12.35 -1.51 -5.70
CA LEU A 214 12.41 -2.68 -6.60
C LEU A 214 13.70 -2.72 -7.43
N ALA A 215 14.36 -1.57 -7.64
CA ALA A 215 15.61 -1.47 -8.39
C ALA A 215 16.86 -1.84 -7.57
N TYR A 216 16.78 -1.86 -6.23
CA TYR A 216 17.92 -2.20 -5.40
C TYR A 216 18.42 -3.64 -5.63
N PRO A 217 19.73 -3.88 -5.58
CA PRO A 217 20.29 -5.24 -5.67
C PRO A 217 19.77 -6.15 -4.56
N ASP A 218 19.73 -7.46 -4.83
CA ASP A 218 19.10 -8.44 -3.90
C ASP A 218 19.74 -8.45 -2.50
N ARG A 219 21.00 -8.12 -2.38
CA ARG A 219 21.72 -8.01 -1.10
C ARG A 219 21.34 -6.79 -0.27
N THR A 220 20.54 -5.86 -0.83
CA THR A 220 20.21 -4.56 -0.20
C THR A 220 18.73 -4.49 0.12
N LEU A 221 18.41 -4.05 1.32
CA LEU A 221 17.04 -3.85 1.80
C LEU A 221 16.90 -2.52 2.55
N PRO A 222 16.42 -1.45 1.89
CA PRO A 222 15.95 -0.27 2.61
C PRO A 222 14.61 -0.62 3.30
N SER A 223 14.67 -1.06 4.55
CA SER A 223 13.51 -1.61 5.25
C SER A 223 12.53 -0.53 5.73
N ARG A 224 13.02 0.68 6.03
CA ARG A 224 12.23 1.85 6.45
C ARG A 224 12.58 3.05 5.60
N VAL A 225 11.56 3.66 4.96
CA VAL A 225 11.75 4.84 4.11
C VAL A 225 10.79 5.94 4.54
N GLU A 226 11.34 7.09 4.93
CA GLU A 226 10.57 8.30 5.23
C GLU A 226 10.68 9.28 4.06
N ILE A 227 9.53 9.79 3.57
CA ILE A 227 9.49 10.85 2.57
C ILE A 227 8.62 11.99 3.06
N ARG A 228 9.09 13.22 2.84
CA ARG A 228 8.44 14.44 3.35
C ARG A 228 8.36 15.48 2.27
N PRO A 229 7.32 16.33 2.28
CA PRO A 229 7.37 17.59 1.53
C PRO A 229 8.64 18.36 1.87
N SER A 230 9.37 18.78 0.84
CA SER A 230 10.66 19.49 1.05
C SER A 230 10.48 20.89 1.66
N ARG A 231 9.33 21.52 1.39
CA ARG A 231 9.02 22.89 1.82
C ARG A 231 7.57 23.01 2.30
N PRO A 232 7.22 22.43 3.47
CA PRO A 232 5.89 22.64 4.04
C PRO A 232 5.69 24.10 4.42
N PRO A 233 4.43 24.60 4.49
CA PRO A 233 4.13 25.93 4.99
C PRO A 233 4.73 26.15 6.38
N LYS A 234 5.21 27.37 6.64
CA LYS A 234 5.65 27.74 7.99
C LYS A 234 4.43 27.78 8.90
N LYS A 235 4.53 27.13 10.06
CA LYS A 235 3.54 27.21 11.13
C LYS A 235 3.62 28.59 11.80
#